data_6974c16d391703fb6758c4600f1948b4
#
_entry.id   6974c16d391703fb6758c4600f1948b4
#
_cell.length_a   1.000
_cell.length_b   1.000
_cell.length_c   1.000
_cell.angle_alpha   90.00
_cell.angle_beta   90.00
_cell.angle_gamma   90.00
#
_symmetry.space_group_name_H-M   'P 1'
#
loop_
_entity.id
_entity.type
_entity.pdbx_description
1 polymer ?
#
loop_
_entity_poly.entity_id
_entity_poly.type
_entity_poly.pdbx_seq_one_letter_code
_entity_poly.pdbx_strand_id
1 'polypeptide(L)'
;METSSKQYDIIYAGNYTKDTIITPNGTRYVDGGGFNYAAHAGVRLGLKTAAVTRLALEDKRVVDAIESDGIDCYPTYVPSSTLMTLEYKTANVDIRNLYVKGVAGTITASQFDGLEAQAIVISPSLRGEVEPIFFETMRKRSDTVISADVQGFVRVLRDQTLVYEPWDEMAQVLKNVDILKSDAVEAEFLTGEKDIEKAARIFASLGPKEIVLTHKDGVLIYAHGETYQYKFFVKTMDGRSGRGDTCVGTYVAKRLSLSPAEAGKWAAAVTSLKMQKLGVFDRSISDIEAFIHENYNHNSLH
;
A
#
# COMPACT_ATOMS: atom_id res chain seq x y z
N MET A 1 31.20 16.04 -9.52
CA MET A 1 31.15 14.58 -9.27
C MET A 1 29.73 14.16 -9.56
N GLU A 2 29.50 13.43 -10.64
CA GLU A 2 28.21 12.78 -10.86
C GLU A 2 28.04 11.75 -9.76
N THR A 3 27.14 11.99 -8.82
CA THR A 3 26.73 10.96 -7.88
C THR A 3 25.97 9.90 -8.68
N SER A 4 26.60 8.73 -8.83
CA SER A 4 25.95 7.58 -9.46
C SER A 4 24.60 7.33 -8.78
N SER A 5 23.53 7.36 -9.54
CA SER A 5 22.19 7.05 -9.02
C SER A 5 22.14 5.60 -8.55
N LYS A 6 21.44 5.36 -7.43
CA LYS A 6 21.20 3.99 -6.95
C LYS A 6 20.00 3.40 -7.66
N GLN A 7 20.18 2.21 -8.20
CA GLN A 7 19.16 1.50 -8.98
C GLN A 7 18.43 0.46 -8.14
N TYR A 8 17.10 0.45 -8.21
CA TYR A 8 16.21 -0.50 -7.57
C TYR A 8 15.23 -1.11 -8.57
N ASP A 9 14.67 -2.27 -8.25
CA ASP A 9 13.52 -2.78 -8.97
C ASP A 9 12.27 -2.00 -8.56
N ILE A 10 12.14 -1.73 -7.25
CA ILE A 10 10.97 -1.06 -6.70
C ILE A 10 11.30 -0.23 -5.46
N ILE A 11 10.67 0.95 -5.35
CA ILE A 11 10.72 1.81 -4.17
C ILE A 11 9.31 1.90 -3.56
N TYR A 12 9.21 1.68 -2.25
CA TYR A 12 7.98 1.88 -1.49
C TYR A 12 8.10 3.12 -0.63
N ALA A 13 7.12 4.02 -0.72
CA ALA A 13 7.16 5.27 0.02
C ALA A 13 5.88 5.52 0.81
N GLY A 14 6.05 6.01 2.02
CA GLY A 14 4.97 6.35 2.96
C GLY A 14 5.56 6.74 4.30
N ASN A 15 4.79 7.43 5.11
CA ASN A 15 5.23 7.77 6.47
C ASN A 15 5.16 6.54 7.38
N TYR A 16 6.14 6.40 8.26
CA TYR A 16 6.04 5.45 9.36
C TYR A 16 4.90 5.85 10.29
N THR A 17 4.07 4.88 10.67
CA THR A 17 3.02 5.06 11.67
C THR A 17 3.31 4.21 12.91
N LYS A 18 3.27 4.85 14.08
CA LYS A 18 3.36 4.19 15.38
C LYS A 18 1.95 3.91 15.84
N ASP A 19 1.51 2.68 15.59
CA ASP A 19 0.12 2.29 15.76
C ASP A 19 -0.17 1.75 17.16
N THR A 20 -1.16 2.35 17.83
CA THR A 20 -1.78 1.79 19.05
C THR A 20 -3.09 1.14 18.66
N ILE A 21 -3.20 -0.17 18.80
CA ILE A 21 -4.40 -0.93 18.48
C ILE A 21 -5.11 -1.29 19.77
N ILE A 22 -6.31 -0.72 19.98
CA ILE A 22 -7.16 -0.93 21.16
C ILE A 22 -8.31 -1.85 20.75
N THR A 23 -8.46 -2.97 21.44
CA THR A 23 -9.54 -3.93 21.26
C THR A 23 -10.20 -4.23 22.62
N PRO A 24 -11.39 -4.86 22.67
CA PRO A 24 -11.98 -5.34 23.93
C PRO A 24 -11.05 -6.29 24.72
N ASN A 25 -10.11 -6.95 24.05
CA ASN A 25 -9.21 -7.93 24.65
C ASN A 25 -7.87 -7.33 25.09
N GLY A 26 -7.63 -6.03 24.87
CA GLY A 26 -6.41 -5.35 25.28
C GLY A 26 -5.82 -4.40 24.25
N THR A 27 -4.69 -3.82 24.59
CA THR A 27 -3.95 -2.86 23.75
C THR A 27 -2.64 -3.48 23.29
N ARG A 28 -2.29 -3.24 22.02
CA ARG A 28 -1.01 -3.62 21.43
C ARG A 28 -0.42 -2.47 20.61
N TYR A 29 0.91 -2.49 20.46
CA TYR A 29 1.65 -1.51 19.68
C TYR A 29 2.22 -2.20 18.43
N VAL A 30 2.17 -1.52 17.30
CA VAL A 30 2.61 -2.06 16.00
C VAL A 30 3.37 -0.98 15.25
N ASP A 31 4.50 -1.39 14.65
CA ASP A 31 5.21 -0.57 13.67
C ASP A 31 4.47 -0.68 12.33
N GLY A 32 3.74 0.38 11.99
CA GLY A 32 2.87 0.46 10.82
C GLY A 32 3.47 1.28 9.67
N GLY A 33 2.56 1.78 8.85
CA GLY A 33 2.87 2.49 7.61
C GLY A 33 2.75 1.58 6.40
N GLY A 34 2.00 2.04 5.39
CA GLY A 34 1.72 1.23 4.20
C GLY A 34 2.99 0.80 3.48
N PHE A 35 3.99 1.70 3.40
CA PHE A 35 5.30 1.39 2.81
C PHE A 35 5.99 0.19 3.46
N ASN A 36 5.88 0.06 4.80
CA ASN A 36 6.53 -1.01 5.55
C ASN A 36 5.96 -2.39 5.17
N TYR A 37 4.64 -2.52 5.13
CA TYR A 37 3.98 -3.76 4.71
C TYR A 37 4.26 -4.11 3.25
N ALA A 38 4.25 -3.11 2.37
CA ALA A 38 4.50 -3.29 0.94
C ALA A 38 5.96 -3.65 0.64
N ALA A 39 6.93 -2.99 1.30
CA ALA A 39 8.36 -3.23 1.08
C ALA A 39 8.78 -4.64 1.50
N HIS A 40 8.25 -5.15 2.63
CA HIS A 40 8.52 -6.52 3.04
C HIS A 40 7.95 -7.56 2.05
N ALA A 41 6.81 -7.28 1.42
CA ALA A 41 6.34 -8.13 0.33
C ALA A 41 7.32 -8.09 -0.85
N GLY A 42 7.78 -6.91 -1.27
CA GLY A 42 8.74 -6.74 -2.38
C GLY A 42 10.05 -7.50 -2.18
N VAL A 43 10.70 -7.35 -1.03
CA VAL A 43 11.97 -8.02 -0.74
C VAL A 43 11.81 -9.55 -0.65
N ARG A 44 10.69 -10.05 -0.09
CA ARG A 44 10.40 -11.49 -0.05
C ARG A 44 10.10 -12.09 -1.42
N LEU A 45 9.76 -11.26 -2.41
CA LEU A 45 9.62 -11.66 -3.82
C LEU A 45 10.94 -11.63 -4.59
N GLY A 46 12.06 -11.34 -3.91
CA GLY A 46 13.41 -11.35 -4.48
C GLY A 46 13.80 -10.07 -5.22
N LEU A 47 13.07 -8.97 -5.05
CA LEU A 47 13.37 -7.71 -5.70
C LEU A 47 14.39 -6.90 -4.90
N LYS A 48 15.23 -6.15 -5.60
CA LYS A 48 16.07 -5.11 -5.01
C LYS A 48 15.17 -3.92 -4.60
N THR A 49 14.90 -3.86 -3.31
CA THR A 49 13.84 -3.03 -2.73
C THR A 49 14.42 -1.87 -1.93
N ALA A 50 13.83 -0.69 -2.08
CA ALA A 50 14.09 0.45 -1.21
C ALA A 50 12.79 0.95 -0.56
N ALA A 51 12.96 1.63 0.59
CA ALA A 51 11.91 2.30 1.33
C ALA A 51 12.25 3.78 1.53
N VAL A 52 11.32 4.68 1.20
CA VAL A 52 11.42 6.12 1.49
C VAL A 52 10.37 6.47 2.52
N THR A 53 10.80 6.99 3.67
CA THR A 53 9.90 7.23 4.81
C THR A 53 10.27 8.47 5.61
N ARG A 54 9.35 8.90 6.46
CA ARG A 54 9.57 9.96 7.46
C ARG A 54 9.18 9.44 8.83
N LEU A 55 10.01 9.72 9.84
CA LEU A 55 9.77 9.30 11.22
C LEU A 55 10.59 10.15 12.21
N ALA A 56 10.25 10.10 13.48
CA ALA A 56 11.05 10.71 14.52
C ALA A 56 12.37 9.95 14.72
N LEU A 57 13.44 10.65 15.12
CA LEU A 57 14.74 10.03 15.38
C LEU A 57 14.68 8.96 16.49
N GLU A 58 13.78 9.12 17.46
CA GLU A 58 13.56 8.14 18.54
C GLU A 58 13.06 6.78 18.02
N ASP A 59 12.46 6.75 16.84
CA ASP A 59 11.96 5.54 16.18
C ASP A 59 12.96 4.93 15.18
N LYS A 60 14.25 5.36 15.21
CA LYS A 60 15.33 4.86 14.32
C LYS A 60 15.45 3.33 14.32
N ARG A 61 15.13 2.66 15.43
CA ARG A 61 15.10 1.19 15.50
C ARG A 61 14.26 0.52 14.39
N VAL A 62 13.25 1.24 13.89
CA VAL A 62 12.38 0.72 12.79
C VAL A 62 13.15 0.71 11.47
N VAL A 63 13.97 1.74 11.23
CA VAL A 63 14.87 1.79 10.07
C VAL A 63 15.87 0.62 10.15
N ASP A 64 16.51 0.44 11.32
CA ASP A 64 17.48 -0.64 11.52
C ASP A 64 16.84 -2.02 11.29
N ALA A 65 15.59 -2.21 11.70
CA ALA A 65 14.83 -3.44 11.46
C ALA A 65 14.51 -3.67 9.96
N ILE A 66 14.09 -2.64 9.25
CA ILE A 66 13.80 -2.69 7.81
C ILE A 66 15.09 -3.02 7.03
N GLU A 67 16.22 -2.40 7.40
CA GLU A 67 17.50 -2.66 6.76
C GLU A 67 18.02 -4.08 7.05
N SER A 68 17.77 -4.61 8.25
CA SER A 68 18.13 -5.99 8.60
C SER A 68 17.37 -7.05 7.78
N ASP A 69 16.19 -6.69 7.27
CA ASP A 69 15.40 -7.54 6.36
C ASP A 69 15.80 -7.41 4.88
N GLY A 70 16.85 -6.62 4.59
CA GLY A 70 17.42 -6.49 3.24
C GLY A 70 16.75 -5.41 2.38
N ILE A 71 16.10 -4.43 2.99
CA ILE A 71 15.48 -3.29 2.33
C ILE A 71 16.32 -2.05 2.57
N ASP A 72 16.87 -1.41 1.53
CA ASP A 72 17.58 -0.14 1.68
C ASP A 72 16.60 0.96 2.14
N CYS A 73 16.84 1.57 3.31
CA CYS A 73 15.93 2.56 3.86
C CYS A 73 16.49 3.99 3.74
N TYR A 74 15.64 4.92 3.29
CA TYR A 74 15.94 6.35 3.13
C TYR A 74 15.04 7.17 4.06
N PRO A 75 15.40 7.26 5.34
CA PRO A 75 14.60 8.00 6.31
C PRO A 75 14.84 9.51 6.21
N THR A 76 13.76 10.29 6.32
CA THR A 76 13.85 11.71 6.70
C THR A 76 13.43 11.84 8.15
N TYR A 77 14.37 12.22 9.03
CA TYR A 77 14.06 12.42 10.44
C TYR A 77 13.34 13.74 10.68
N VAL A 78 12.25 13.66 11.43
CA VAL A 78 11.33 14.77 11.73
C VAL A 78 11.00 14.81 13.23
N PRO A 79 10.40 15.91 13.74
CA PRO A 79 10.13 16.02 15.18
C PRO A 79 9.16 15.00 15.74
N SER A 80 8.24 14.44 14.92
CA SER A 80 7.27 13.44 15.35
C SER A 80 7.01 12.43 14.24
N SER A 81 6.94 11.14 14.60
CA SER A 81 6.32 10.13 13.75
C SER A 81 4.80 10.33 13.66
N THR A 82 4.14 9.72 12.69
CA THR A 82 2.68 9.67 12.66
C THR A 82 2.18 8.72 13.77
N LEU A 83 1.51 9.28 14.80
CA LEU A 83 0.99 8.54 15.94
C LEU A 83 -0.47 8.19 15.70
N MET A 84 -0.76 6.95 15.36
CA MET A 84 -2.10 6.49 15.01
C MET A 84 -2.68 5.58 16.09
N THR A 85 -3.96 5.78 16.43
CA THR A 85 -4.71 4.88 17.32
C THR A 85 -5.87 4.28 16.53
N LEU A 86 -5.95 2.95 16.50
CA LEU A 86 -7.02 2.17 15.92
C LEU A 86 -7.86 1.56 17.05
N GLU A 87 -9.05 2.10 17.30
CA GLU A 87 -9.93 1.64 18.38
C GLU A 87 -11.06 0.78 17.82
N TYR A 88 -11.10 -0.46 18.20
CA TYR A 88 -12.16 -1.43 17.92
C TYR A 88 -13.05 -1.59 19.14
N LYS A 89 -14.24 -1.00 19.12
CA LYS A 89 -15.20 -1.07 20.26
C LYS A 89 -15.87 -2.43 20.42
N THR A 90 -15.86 -3.24 19.36
CA THR A 90 -16.49 -4.57 19.33
C THR A 90 -15.55 -5.58 18.67
N ALA A 91 -15.94 -6.85 18.66
CA ALA A 91 -15.25 -7.89 17.92
C ALA A 91 -15.35 -7.74 16.38
N ASN A 92 -16.22 -6.84 15.89
CA ASN A 92 -16.30 -6.54 14.46
C ASN A 92 -15.09 -5.70 14.02
N VAL A 93 -14.15 -6.36 13.39
CA VAL A 93 -12.91 -5.74 12.91
C VAL A 93 -13.09 -4.81 11.68
N ASP A 94 -14.31 -4.72 11.13
CA ASP A 94 -14.62 -3.80 10.02
C ASP A 94 -15.00 -2.40 10.51
N ILE A 95 -15.37 -2.28 11.79
CA ILE A 95 -15.78 -1.02 12.41
C ILE A 95 -14.72 -0.57 13.41
N ARG A 96 -14.05 0.54 13.10
CA ARG A 96 -13.03 1.12 13.98
C ARG A 96 -13.04 2.64 13.91
N ASN A 97 -12.64 3.28 15.01
CA ASN A 97 -12.27 4.68 15.03
C ASN A 97 -10.77 4.82 14.75
N LEU A 98 -10.40 5.85 14.03
CA LEU A 98 -9.00 6.18 13.72
C LEU A 98 -8.70 7.56 14.31
N TYR A 99 -7.70 7.63 15.19
CA TYR A 99 -7.23 8.88 15.77
C TYR A 99 -5.75 9.09 15.44
N VAL A 100 -5.36 10.34 15.22
CA VAL A 100 -3.98 10.73 14.91
C VAL A 100 -3.58 11.88 15.82
N LYS A 101 -2.49 11.72 16.58
CA LYS A 101 -1.97 12.75 17.50
C LYS A 101 -0.73 13.47 17.01
N GLY A 102 0.00 12.89 16.08
CA GLY A 102 1.19 13.46 15.47
C GLY A 102 1.25 13.07 14.00
N VAL A 103 1.90 13.87 13.18
CA VAL A 103 2.10 13.61 11.75
C VAL A 103 3.56 13.81 11.37
N ALA A 104 4.10 12.90 10.57
CA ALA A 104 5.48 12.97 10.10
C ALA A 104 5.68 13.98 8.95
N GLY A 105 4.57 14.55 8.43
CA GLY A 105 4.58 15.57 7.39
C GLY A 105 4.65 15.01 5.97
N THR A 106 4.96 15.88 5.01
CA THR A 106 4.82 15.62 3.58
C THR A 106 6.06 14.96 2.99
N ILE A 107 5.89 13.87 2.25
CA ILE A 107 6.90 13.26 1.39
C ILE A 107 7.01 14.09 0.12
N THR A 108 8.22 14.49 -0.25
CA THR A 108 8.50 15.31 -1.43
C THR A 108 9.33 14.55 -2.45
N ALA A 109 9.28 14.98 -3.71
CA ALA A 109 10.06 14.38 -4.78
C ALA A 109 11.59 14.48 -4.55
N SER A 110 12.06 15.45 -3.77
CA SER A 110 13.49 15.57 -3.43
C SER A 110 14.02 14.43 -2.56
N GLN A 111 13.16 13.72 -1.82
CA GLN A 111 13.58 12.52 -1.07
C GLN A 111 13.96 11.35 -1.99
N PHE A 112 13.67 11.45 -3.28
CA PHE A 112 14.02 10.47 -4.31
C PHE A 112 15.23 10.91 -5.16
N ASP A 113 15.91 12.00 -4.80
CA ASP A 113 17.08 12.46 -5.54
C ASP A 113 18.22 11.43 -5.45
N GLY A 114 18.75 11.01 -6.60
CA GLY A 114 19.75 9.95 -6.70
C GLY A 114 19.19 8.51 -6.55
N LEU A 115 17.87 8.33 -6.53
CA LEU A 115 17.21 7.03 -6.53
C LEU A 115 16.47 6.82 -7.85
N GLU A 116 16.67 5.69 -8.47
CA GLU A 116 15.96 5.26 -9.67
C GLU A 116 15.35 3.88 -9.47
N ALA A 117 14.14 3.66 -10.00
CA ALA A 117 13.44 2.39 -9.89
C ALA A 117 12.53 2.14 -11.11
N GLN A 118 12.24 0.87 -11.38
CA GLN A 118 11.26 0.49 -12.42
C GLN A 118 9.83 0.84 -11.95
N ALA A 119 9.56 0.75 -10.63
CA ALA A 119 8.27 1.15 -10.05
C ALA A 119 8.45 1.86 -8.71
N ILE A 120 7.49 2.76 -8.41
CA ILE A 120 7.36 3.44 -7.12
C ILE A 120 5.94 3.23 -6.61
N VAL A 121 5.80 2.73 -5.38
CA VAL A 121 4.51 2.55 -4.70
C VAL A 121 4.37 3.59 -3.61
N ILE A 122 3.39 4.47 -3.73
CA ILE A 122 3.10 5.55 -2.79
C ILE A 122 1.92 5.16 -1.92
N SER A 123 2.17 4.94 -0.64
CA SER A 123 1.19 4.45 0.35
C SER A 123 1.01 5.46 1.50
N PRO A 124 0.41 6.64 1.24
CA PRO A 124 0.15 7.63 2.29
C PRO A 124 -0.98 7.14 3.20
N SER A 125 -0.93 7.50 4.49
CA SER A 125 -1.92 7.10 5.50
C SER A 125 -3.05 8.10 5.65
N LEU A 126 -2.78 9.38 5.37
CA LEU A 126 -3.73 10.50 5.46
C LEU A 126 -3.38 11.62 4.48
N ARG A 127 -4.37 12.49 4.20
CA ARG A 127 -4.23 13.65 3.32
C ARG A 127 -3.16 14.61 3.84
N GLY A 128 -2.33 15.13 2.92
CA GLY A 128 -1.20 16.01 3.23
C GLY A 128 0.14 15.26 3.37
N GLU A 129 0.14 13.92 3.42
CA GLU A 129 1.40 13.18 3.37
C GLU A 129 2.05 13.17 1.98
N VAL A 130 1.25 13.31 0.92
CA VAL A 130 1.74 13.48 -0.46
C VAL A 130 0.86 14.47 -1.19
N GLU A 131 1.47 15.48 -1.79
CA GLU A 131 0.79 16.54 -2.52
C GLU A 131 0.74 16.25 -4.04
N PRO A 132 -0.23 16.82 -4.80
CA PRO A 132 -0.34 16.62 -6.25
C PRO A 132 0.95 16.91 -7.02
N ILE A 133 1.71 17.93 -6.61
CA ILE A 133 2.97 18.34 -7.23
C ILE A 133 4.03 17.22 -7.19
N PHE A 134 3.95 16.31 -6.22
CA PHE A 134 4.83 15.13 -6.15
C PHE A 134 4.69 14.29 -7.42
N PHE A 135 3.46 13.90 -7.77
CA PHE A 135 3.18 13.04 -8.92
C PHE A 135 3.57 13.69 -10.25
N GLU A 136 3.29 14.99 -10.39
CA GLU A 136 3.68 15.77 -11.56
C GLU A 136 5.21 15.83 -11.71
N THR A 137 5.92 16.00 -10.59
CA THR A 137 7.38 16.07 -10.57
C THR A 137 7.99 14.72 -10.88
N MET A 138 7.50 13.64 -10.28
CA MET A 138 8.01 12.29 -10.53
C MET A 138 7.76 11.85 -11.99
N ARG A 139 6.59 12.17 -12.54
CA ARG A 139 6.27 11.84 -13.95
C ARG A 139 7.19 12.57 -14.95
N LYS A 140 7.64 13.80 -14.63
CA LYS A 140 8.60 14.55 -15.46
C LYS A 140 10.02 14.01 -15.37
N ARG A 141 10.37 13.28 -14.30
CA ARG A 141 11.74 12.76 -14.07
C ARG A 141 12.03 11.46 -14.84
N SER A 142 11.03 10.59 -14.96
CA SER A 142 11.23 9.25 -15.54
C SER A 142 9.94 8.59 -16.00
N ASP A 143 10.07 7.53 -16.78
CA ASP A 143 8.97 6.62 -17.16
C ASP A 143 8.69 5.54 -16.10
N THR A 144 9.17 5.72 -14.89
CA THR A 144 8.90 4.83 -13.74
C THR A 144 7.41 4.61 -13.57
N VAL A 145 6.99 3.37 -13.36
CA VAL A 145 5.60 3.04 -13.01
C VAL A 145 5.26 3.63 -11.64
N ILE A 146 4.24 4.47 -11.58
CA ILE A 146 3.80 5.11 -10.33
C ILE A 146 2.49 4.45 -9.87
N SER A 147 2.52 3.89 -8.67
CA SER A 147 1.32 3.40 -7.97
C SER A 147 0.97 4.30 -6.80
N ALA A 148 -0.33 4.54 -6.57
CA ALA A 148 -0.81 5.35 -5.44
C ALA A 148 -2.01 4.68 -4.75
N ASP A 149 -2.10 4.84 -3.42
CA ASP A 149 -3.24 4.40 -2.62
C ASP A 149 -4.17 5.58 -2.32
N VAL A 150 -5.47 5.43 -2.63
CA VAL A 150 -6.48 6.49 -2.42
C VAL A 150 -6.67 6.85 -0.94
N GLN A 151 -6.37 5.93 -0.01
CA GLN A 151 -6.57 6.17 1.42
C GLN A 151 -5.90 7.45 1.91
N GLY A 152 -4.73 7.79 1.39
CA GLY A 152 -3.98 8.98 1.75
C GLY A 152 -4.55 10.28 1.18
N PHE A 153 -5.61 10.22 0.40
CA PHE A 153 -6.27 11.39 -0.18
C PHE A 153 -7.69 11.58 0.34
N VAL A 154 -8.34 10.50 0.80
CA VAL A 154 -9.70 10.56 1.36
C VAL A 154 -9.72 10.69 2.87
N ARG A 155 -8.69 10.25 3.58
CA ARG A 155 -8.60 10.32 5.04
C ARG A 155 -8.05 11.67 5.47
N VAL A 156 -8.93 12.53 5.96
CA VAL A 156 -8.61 13.88 6.42
C VAL A 156 -8.61 13.95 7.94
N LEU A 157 -7.59 14.60 8.48
CA LEU A 157 -7.48 14.81 9.93
C LEU A 157 -8.36 16.00 10.37
N ARG A 158 -9.35 15.71 11.23
CA ARG A 158 -10.20 16.70 11.88
C ARG A 158 -10.22 16.44 13.40
N ASP A 159 -9.78 17.38 14.17
CA ASP A 159 -9.75 17.26 15.64
C ASP A 159 -9.22 15.89 16.14
N GLN A 160 -8.08 15.49 15.64
CA GLN A 160 -7.40 14.19 15.90
C GLN A 160 -8.14 12.94 15.38
N THR A 161 -9.26 13.08 14.69
CA THR A 161 -10.01 11.95 14.10
C THR A 161 -9.82 11.94 12.58
N LEU A 162 -9.63 10.76 12.00
CA LEU A 162 -9.63 10.62 10.55
C LEU A 162 -11.06 10.42 10.05
N VAL A 163 -11.48 11.32 9.18
CA VAL A 163 -12.78 11.29 8.50
C VAL A 163 -12.57 11.20 6.99
N TYR A 164 -13.57 10.71 6.26
CA TYR A 164 -13.53 10.73 4.80
C TYR A 164 -14.08 12.07 4.28
N GLU A 165 -13.31 12.68 3.40
CA GLU A 165 -13.73 13.89 2.68
C GLU A 165 -13.48 13.74 1.17
N PRO A 166 -14.27 14.43 0.31
CA PRO A 166 -14.06 14.44 -1.14
C PRO A 166 -12.62 14.79 -1.50
N TRP A 167 -12.15 14.22 -2.60
CA TRP A 167 -10.81 14.45 -3.11
C TRP A 167 -10.88 15.32 -4.37
N ASP A 168 -10.77 16.63 -4.19
CA ASP A 168 -10.97 17.61 -5.27
C ASP A 168 -9.88 17.51 -6.36
N GLU A 169 -8.63 17.18 -5.96
CA GLU A 169 -7.50 17.05 -6.89
C GLU A 169 -7.39 15.64 -7.53
N MET A 170 -8.39 14.79 -7.38
CA MET A 170 -8.34 13.39 -7.84
C MET A 170 -7.92 13.28 -9.30
N ALA A 171 -8.56 14.00 -10.22
CA ALA A 171 -8.23 13.96 -11.63
C ALA A 171 -6.83 14.51 -11.94
N GLN A 172 -6.35 15.50 -11.16
CA GLN A 172 -5.01 16.05 -11.29
C GLN A 172 -3.93 15.05 -10.90
N VAL A 173 -4.16 14.27 -9.85
CA VAL A 173 -3.21 13.25 -9.40
C VAL A 173 -3.26 12.03 -10.32
N LEU A 174 -4.48 11.51 -10.61
CA LEU A 174 -4.67 10.25 -11.30
C LEU A 174 -4.12 10.22 -12.73
N LYS A 175 -4.08 11.36 -13.44
CA LYS A 175 -3.43 11.43 -14.76
C LYS A 175 -1.93 11.12 -14.75
N ASN A 176 -1.28 11.16 -13.57
CA ASN A 176 0.14 10.88 -13.38
C ASN A 176 0.39 9.51 -12.70
N VAL A 177 -0.67 8.75 -12.42
CA VAL A 177 -0.63 7.44 -11.76
C VAL A 177 -0.90 6.34 -12.78
N ASP A 178 -0.09 5.28 -12.78
CA ASP A 178 -0.29 4.13 -13.67
C ASP A 178 -1.16 3.05 -13.02
N ILE A 179 -0.96 2.81 -11.71
CA ILE A 179 -1.66 1.77 -10.94
C ILE A 179 -2.28 2.43 -9.71
N LEU A 180 -3.62 2.39 -9.61
CA LEU A 180 -4.33 2.92 -8.46
C LEU A 180 -4.78 1.79 -7.54
N LYS A 181 -4.51 1.93 -6.25
CA LYS A 181 -5.08 1.05 -5.22
C LYS A 181 -6.24 1.77 -4.52
N SER A 182 -7.32 1.04 -4.29
CA SER A 182 -8.45 1.44 -3.47
C SER A 182 -9.00 0.23 -2.70
N ASP A 183 -9.77 0.47 -1.63
CA ASP A 183 -10.69 -0.55 -1.13
C ASP A 183 -12.14 -0.26 -1.57
N ALA A 184 -13.03 -1.23 -1.36
CA ALA A 184 -14.42 -1.12 -1.82
C ALA A 184 -15.18 0.05 -1.16
N VAL A 185 -14.87 0.40 0.11
CA VAL A 185 -15.51 1.50 0.82
C VAL A 185 -15.01 2.85 0.29
N GLU A 186 -13.71 2.97 0.08
CA GLU A 186 -13.08 4.15 -0.51
C GLU A 186 -13.55 4.36 -1.96
N ALA A 187 -13.68 3.28 -2.71
CA ALA A 187 -14.17 3.32 -4.09
C ALA A 187 -15.63 3.79 -4.16
N GLU A 188 -16.52 3.23 -3.33
CA GLU A 188 -17.91 3.69 -3.23
C GLU A 188 -17.98 5.17 -2.84
N PHE A 189 -17.19 5.59 -1.86
CA PHE A 189 -17.16 6.99 -1.40
C PHE A 189 -16.75 7.96 -2.51
N LEU A 190 -15.71 7.62 -3.30
CA LEU A 190 -15.18 8.51 -4.34
C LEU A 190 -15.98 8.49 -5.64
N THR A 191 -16.55 7.35 -6.01
CA THR A 191 -17.24 7.17 -7.30
C THR A 191 -18.75 7.21 -7.19
N GLY A 192 -19.32 7.03 -5.99
CA GLY A 192 -20.75 6.82 -5.76
C GLY A 192 -21.25 5.44 -6.20
N GLU A 193 -20.36 4.55 -6.66
CA GLU A 193 -20.72 3.26 -7.26
C GLU A 193 -20.39 2.11 -6.30
N LYS A 194 -21.41 1.28 -5.98
CA LYS A 194 -21.25 0.10 -5.11
C LYS A 194 -20.69 -1.11 -5.83
N ASP A 195 -20.90 -1.19 -7.12
CA ASP A 195 -20.33 -2.22 -7.98
C ASP A 195 -18.84 -1.92 -8.17
N ILE A 196 -17.98 -2.76 -7.58
CA ILE A 196 -16.52 -2.55 -7.57
C ILE A 196 -15.90 -2.59 -8.97
N GLU A 197 -16.52 -3.31 -9.93
CA GLU A 197 -16.05 -3.34 -11.31
C GLU A 197 -16.37 -2.02 -12.01
N LYS A 198 -17.57 -1.48 -11.81
CA LYS A 198 -17.92 -0.16 -12.34
C LYS A 198 -17.10 0.95 -11.70
N ALA A 199 -16.86 0.89 -10.37
CA ALA A 199 -15.99 1.82 -9.67
C ALA A 199 -14.57 1.79 -10.25
N ALA A 200 -14.02 0.60 -10.52
CA ALA A 200 -12.71 0.46 -11.15
C ALA A 200 -12.65 1.09 -12.55
N ARG A 201 -13.72 0.94 -13.37
CA ARG A 201 -13.83 1.58 -14.70
C ARG A 201 -13.87 3.12 -14.59
N ILE A 202 -14.56 3.65 -13.58
CA ILE A 202 -14.59 5.11 -13.33
C ILE A 202 -13.17 5.59 -12.99
N PHE A 203 -12.45 4.95 -12.06
CA PHE A 203 -11.07 5.32 -11.77
C PHE A 203 -10.16 5.24 -13.00
N ALA A 204 -10.26 4.18 -13.79
CA ALA A 204 -9.47 4.03 -15.00
C ALA A 204 -9.73 5.14 -16.04
N SER A 205 -10.95 5.67 -16.12
CA SER A 205 -11.28 6.80 -17.00
C SER A 205 -10.60 8.11 -16.61
N LEU A 206 -10.06 8.21 -15.39
CA LEU A 206 -9.35 9.38 -14.87
C LEU A 206 -7.83 9.36 -15.09
N GLY A 207 -7.27 8.24 -15.60
CA GLY A 207 -5.85 8.16 -15.95
C GLY A 207 -5.16 6.83 -15.69
N PRO A 208 -5.35 6.18 -14.53
CA PRO A 208 -4.66 4.92 -14.25
C PRO A 208 -5.02 3.83 -15.25
N LYS A 209 -4.00 3.09 -15.67
CA LYS A 209 -4.17 1.96 -16.61
C LYS A 209 -4.66 0.70 -15.90
N GLU A 210 -4.31 0.57 -14.63
CA GLU A 210 -4.63 -0.59 -13.80
C GLU A 210 -5.18 -0.16 -12.43
N ILE A 211 -6.19 -0.87 -11.95
CA ILE A 211 -6.81 -0.63 -10.64
C ILE A 211 -6.72 -1.90 -9.80
N VAL A 212 -6.17 -1.77 -8.59
CA VAL A 212 -6.13 -2.82 -7.57
C VAL A 212 -7.19 -2.49 -6.51
N LEU A 213 -8.34 -3.15 -6.56
CA LEU A 213 -9.45 -2.87 -5.67
C LEU A 213 -9.66 -4.03 -4.69
N THR A 214 -9.28 -3.81 -3.43
CA THR A 214 -9.44 -4.80 -2.37
C THR A 214 -10.83 -4.72 -1.75
N HIS A 215 -11.39 -5.88 -1.39
CA HIS A 215 -12.64 -5.98 -0.64
C HIS A 215 -12.52 -7.05 0.47
N LYS A 216 -13.60 -7.29 1.23
CA LYS A 216 -13.54 -8.22 2.38
C LYS A 216 -13.10 -9.64 2.00
N ASP A 217 -13.51 -10.11 0.82
CA ASP A 217 -13.34 -11.50 0.39
C ASP A 217 -12.21 -11.70 -0.64
N GLY A 218 -11.58 -10.59 -1.13
CA GLY A 218 -10.59 -10.73 -2.19
C GLY A 218 -10.08 -9.42 -2.78
N VAL A 219 -9.59 -9.51 -4.01
CA VAL A 219 -9.11 -8.39 -4.81
C VAL A 219 -9.65 -8.50 -6.23
N LEU A 220 -10.08 -7.36 -6.76
CA LEU A 220 -10.37 -7.15 -8.18
C LEU A 220 -9.20 -6.38 -8.79
N ILE A 221 -8.69 -6.90 -9.90
CA ILE A 221 -7.75 -6.21 -10.78
C ILE A 221 -8.52 -5.79 -12.04
N TYR A 222 -8.51 -4.51 -12.35
CA TYR A 222 -8.93 -4.01 -13.65
C TYR A 222 -7.69 -3.56 -14.43
N ALA A 223 -7.52 -4.06 -15.64
CA ALA A 223 -6.41 -3.71 -16.51
C ALA A 223 -6.80 -3.86 -17.98
N HIS A 224 -6.48 -2.85 -18.79
CA HIS A 224 -6.71 -2.87 -20.25
C HIS A 224 -8.15 -3.24 -20.68
N GLY A 225 -9.15 -2.84 -19.89
CA GLY A 225 -10.57 -3.11 -20.18
C GLY A 225 -11.10 -4.43 -19.61
N GLU A 226 -10.24 -5.29 -19.08
CA GLU A 226 -10.58 -6.58 -18.50
C GLU A 226 -10.55 -6.54 -16.97
N THR A 227 -11.30 -7.45 -16.33
CA THR A 227 -11.34 -7.62 -14.88
C THR A 227 -10.95 -9.03 -14.49
N TYR A 228 -10.13 -9.14 -13.45
CA TYR A 228 -9.70 -10.40 -12.85
C TYR A 228 -10.01 -10.36 -11.36
N GLN A 229 -10.67 -11.38 -10.82
CA GLN A 229 -11.04 -11.44 -9.41
C GLN A 229 -10.43 -12.66 -8.74
N TYR A 230 -9.82 -12.43 -7.57
CA TYR A 230 -9.19 -13.48 -6.78
C TYR A 230 -9.69 -13.40 -5.34
N LYS A 231 -10.12 -14.54 -4.80
CA LYS A 231 -10.52 -14.66 -3.40
C LYS A 231 -9.30 -14.67 -2.48
N PHE A 232 -9.47 -14.17 -1.26
CA PHE A 232 -8.52 -14.42 -0.18
C PHE A 232 -8.87 -15.74 0.52
N PHE A 233 -7.87 -16.62 0.66
CA PHE A 233 -8.02 -17.88 1.38
C PHE A 233 -7.34 -17.77 2.74
N VAL A 234 -8.09 -17.44 3.79
CA VAL A 234 -7.59 -17.14 5.12
C VAL A 234 -8.16 -18.15 6.12
N LYS A 235 -7.30 -18.97 6.73
CA LYS A 235 -7.70 -19.94 7.76
C LYS A 235 -7.96 -19.26 9.12
N THR A 236 -7.12 -18.28 9.48
CA THR A 236 -7.24 -17.45 10.69
C THR A 236 -6.94 -16.02 10.31
N MET A 237 -7.65 -15.05 10.90
CA MET A 237 -7.45 -13.63 10.57
C MET A 237 -6.79 -12.90 11.75
N ASP A 238 -5.49 -13.14 11.94
CA ASP A 238 -4.72 -12.53 13.01
C ASP A 238 -4.04 -11.22 12.57
N GLY A 239 -3.68 -11.11 11.28
CA GLY A 239 -2.86 -10.04 10.71
C GLY A 239 -3.58 -9.14 9.70
N ARG A 240 -4.73 -8.52 10.04
CA ARG A 240 -5.48 -7.69 9.11
C ARG A 240 -4.79 -6.38 8.69
N SER A 241 -4.02 -5.75 9.62
CA SER A 241 -3.30 -4.50 9.32
C SER A 241 -2.32 -4.70 8.17
N GLY A 242 -2.25 -3.74 7.24
CA GLY A 242 -1.40 -3.82 6.05
C GLY A 242 -1.90 -4.75 4.93
N ARG A 243 -3.15 -5.23 4.99
CA ARG A 243 -3.75 -6.08 3.94
C ARG A 243 -3.69 -5.41 2.56
N GLY A 244 -4.19 -4.18 2.46
CA GLY A 244 -4.20 -3.43 1.20
C GLY A 244 -2.80 -3.12 0.69
N ASP A 245 -1.92 -2.70 1.59
CA ASP A 245 -0.53 -2.35 1.27
C ASP A 245 0.27 -3.55 0.77
N THR A 246 0.13 -4.70 1.45
CA THR A 246 0.73 -5.96 1.00
C THR A 246 0.19 -6.38 -0.36
N CYS A 247 -1.13 -6.22 -0.59
CA CYS A 247 -1.78 -6.57 -1.84
C CYS A 247 -1.22 -5.73 -3.01
N VAL A 248 -1.26 -4.40 -2.91
CA VAL A 248 -0.75 -3.53 -3.97
C VAL A 248 0.76 -3.64 -4.13
N GLY A 249 1.51 -3.74 -3.01
CA GLY A 249 2.96 -3.91 -3.05
C GLY A 249 3.38 -5.16 -3.80
N THR A 250 2.69 -6.29 -3.57
CA THR A 250 2.89 -7.54 -4.30
C THR A 250 2.47 -7.41 -5.76
N TYR A 251 1.30 -6.80 -6.02
CA TYR A 251 0.82 -6.62 -7.38
C TYR A 251 1.83 -5.86 -8.23
N VAL A 252 2.24 -4.67 -7.80
CA VAL A 252 3.21 -3.84 -8.53
C VAL A 252 4.54 -4.56 -8.71
N ALA A 253 5.04 -5.23 -7.67
CA ALA A 253 6.26 -6.03 -7.74
C ALA A 253 6.19 -7.10 -8.83
N LYS A 254 5.09 -7.85 -8.91
CA LYS A 254 4.92 -8.91 -9.92
C LYS A 254 4.60 -8.36 -11.32
N ARG A 255 4.00 -7.17 -11.41
CA ARG A 255 3.75 -6.50 -12.69
C ARG A 255 5.03 -6.11 -13.43
N LEU A 256 6.19 -6.05 -12.76
CA LEU A 256 7.48 -5.85 -13.43
C LEU A 256 7.83 -6.98 -14.41
N SER A 257 7.24 -8.17 -14.25
CA SER A 257 7.57 -9.35 -15.08
C SER A 257 6.39 -10.20 -15.51
N LEU A 258 5.20 -10.02 -14.92
CA LEU A 258 4.04 -10.87 -15.16
C LEU A 258 2.87 -10.06 -15.75
N SER A 259 1.91 -10.76 -16.36
CA SER A 259 0.63 -10.18 -16.80
C SER A 259 -0.21 -9.67 -15.61
N PRO A 260 -1.18 -8.77 -15.83
CA PRO A 260 -2.09 -8.33 -14.77
C PRO A 260 -2.81 -9.49 -14.08
N ALA A 261 -3.25 -10.49 -14.83
CA ALA A 261 -3.90 -11.68 -14.28
C ALA A 261 -2.97 -12.45 -13.33
N GLU A 262 -1.76 -12.79 -13.78
CA GLU A 262 -0.81 -13.53 -12.93
C GLU A 262 -0.37 -12.71 -11.71
N ALA A 263 -0.08 -11.41 -11.88
CA ALA A 263 0.27 -10.53 -10.76
C ALA A 263 -0.87 -10.41 -9.73
N GLY A 264 -2.13 -10.38 -10.18
CA GLY A 264 -3.31 -10.40 -9.31
C GLY A 264 -3.43 -11.68 -8.48
N LYS A 265 -3.13 -12.83 -9.09
CA LYS A 265 -3.06 -14.13 -8.39
C LYS A 265 -2.01 -14.13 -7.29
N TRP A 266 -0.80 -13.65 -7.59
CA TRP A 266 0.28 -13.50 -6.59
C TRP A 266 -0.12 -12.54 -5.46
N ALA A 267 -0.72 -11.39 -5.80
CA ALA A 267 -1.18 -10.41 -4.82
C ALA A 267 -2.21 -11.02 -3.86
N ALA A 268 -3.17 -11.79 -4.36
CA ALA A 268 -4.16 -12.47 -3.54
C ALA A 268 -3.54 -13.53 -2.64
N ALA A 269 -2.58 -14.31 -3.15
CA ALA A 269 -1.90 -15.36 -2.39
C ALA A 269 -1.05 -14.78 -1.24
N VAL A 270 -0.18 -13.81 -1.54
CA VAL A 270 0.67 -13.15 -0.53
C VAL A 270 -0.19 -12.48 0.52
N THR A 271 -1.27 -11.80 0.12
CA THR A 271 -2.20 -11.15 1.04
C THR A 271 -2.90 -12.18 1.95
N SER A 272 -3.33 -13.31 1.39
CA SER A 272 -3.95 -14.41 2.15
C SER A 272 -3.02 -14.98 3.21
N LEU A 273 -1.76 -15.23 2.84
CA LEU A 273 -0.73 -15.72 3.76
C LEU A 273 -0.37 -14.69 4.83
N LYS A 274 -0.27 -13.40 4.45
CA LYS A 274 0.01 -12.30 5.36
C LYS A 274 -1.08 -12.14 6.43
N MET A 275 -2.36 -12.25 6.06
CA MET A 275 -3.46 -12.12 7.01
C MET A 275 -3.51 -13.20 8.08
N GLN A 276 -2.84 -14.32 7.89
CA GLN A 276 -2.77 -15.42 8.87
C GLN A 276 -1.79 -15.15 10.02
N LYS A 277 -0.98 -14.08 9.95
CA LYS A 277 0.02 -13.75 10.97
C LYS A 277 0.08 -12.24 11.22
N LEU A 278 0.34 -11.86 12.47
CA LEU A 278 0.61 -10.47 12.83
C LEU A 278 1.95 -9.99 12.23
N GLY A 279 2.05 -8.69 12.00
CA GLY A 279 3.25 -8.05 11.47
C GLY A 279 3.32 -8.04 9.95
N VAL A 280 4.52 -7.85 9.43
CA VAL A 280 4.81 -7.79 7.99
C VAL A 280 4.85 -9.20 7.37
N PHE A 281 4.86 -9.27 6.03
CA PHE A 281 4.96 -10.55 5.32
C PHE A 281 6.37 -11.14 5.44
N ASP A 282 6.47 -12.43 5.80
CA ASP A 282 7.74 -13.10 6.11
C ASP A 282 7.91 -14.51 5.47
N ARG A 283 7.01 -14.89 4.53
CA ARG A 283 7.08 -16.19 3.87
C ARG A 283 8.04 -16.20 2.68
N SER A 284 8.54 -17.37 2.34
CA SER A 284 9.40 -17.61 1.18
C SER A 284 8.61 -17.64 -0.14
N ILE A 285 9.31 -17.51 -1.27
CA ILE A 285 8.71 -17.67 -2.61
C ILE A 285 8.11 -19.07 -2.75
N SER A 286 8.79 -20.11 -2.26
CA SER A 286 8.29 -21.49 -2.32
C SER A 286 6.99 -21.69 -1.53
N ASP A 287 6.82 -21.02 -0.38
CA ASP A 287 5.55 -21.05 0.36
C ASP A 287 4.42 -20.40 -0.44
N ILE A 288 4.72 -19.30 -1.13
CA ILE A 288 3.74 -18.60 -1.97
C ILE A 288 3.33 -19.47 -3.17
N GLU A 289 4.31 -20.06 -3.86
CA GLU A 289 4.07 -20.93 -5.02
C GLU A 289 3.24 -22.16 -4.64
N ALA A 290 3.58 -22.82 -3.51
CA ALA A 290 2.78 -23.92 -2.98
C ALA A 290 1.34 -23.49 -2.67
N PHE A 291 1.16 -22.32 -2.06
CA PHE A 291 -0.16 -21.78 -1.75
C PHE A 291 -0.96 -21.42 -3.02
N ILE A 292 -0.30 -20.86 -4.04
CA ILE A 292 -0.92 -20.60 -5.35
C ILE A 292 -1.37 -21.91 -5.99
N HIS A 293 -0.51 -22.92 -5.98
CA HIS A 293 -0.84 -24.23 -6.54
C HIS A 293 -2.05 -24.86 -5.85
N GLU A 294 -2.11 -24.80 -4.53
CA GLU A 294 -3.21 -25.35 -3.73
C GLU A 294 -4.54 -24.62 -3.97
N ASN A 295 -4.54 -23.28 -4.08
CA ASN A 295 -5.76 -22.49 -3.96
C ASN A 295 -6.22 -21.82 -5.26
N TYR A 296 -5.32 -21.60 -6.23
CA TYR A 296 -5.63 -20.79 -7.43
C TYR A 296 -5.47 -21.53 -8.76
N ASN A 297 -4.81 -22.69 -8.80
CA ASN A 297 -4.63 -23.42 -10.07
C ASN A 297 -5.81 -24.36 -10.41
N HIS A 298 -6.71 -24.63 -9.48
CA HIS A 298 -7.88 -25.49 -9.70
C HIS A 298 -9.16 -24.72 -10.11
N ASN A 299 -9.14 -23.40 -10.18
CA ASN A 299 -10.30 -22.53 -10.47
C ASN A 299 -10.19 -21.78 -11.81
N SER A 300 -9.61 -22.35 -12.85
CA SER A 300 -9.75 -21.84 -14.22
C SER A 300 -10.96 -22.48 -14.94
N LEU A 301 -12.09 -22.58 -14.27
CA LEU A 301 -13.37 -22.95 -14.88
C LEU A 301 -14.46 -22.05 -14.26
N HIS A 302 -14.89 -21.10 -15.10
CA HIS A 302 -16.06 -20.19 -15.06
C HIS A 302 -15.78 -18.77 -14.63
#